data_d088cd4b65743513ecac13efcbee395b
#
_entry.id   d088cd4b65743513ecac13efcbee395b
#
_cell.length_a   1.000
_cell.length_b   1.000
_cell.length_c   1.000
_cell.angle_alpha   90.00
_cell.angle_beta   90.00
_cell.angle_gamma   90.00
#
_symmetry.space_group_name_H-M   'P 1'
#
loop_
_entity.id
_entity.type
_entity.pdbx_description
1 polymer ?
#
loop_
_entity_poly.entity_id
_entity_poly.type
_entity_poly.pdbx_seq_one_letter_code
_entity_poly.pdbx_strand_id
1 'polypeptide(L)'
;MSDVLDLTCDLIRRASVTPADDGCQAVIAQRLSAAGFTCEHLRFGDVDNLWATHGDAASGPTLVLLGHTDVVPPGPREAWASDPFAPEIRDGVLYGRGAADMKGSVAAFVIAAGQFVRAHPRHAGRI
;
A
#
# COMPACT_ATOMS: atom_id res chain seq x y z
N MET A 1 -10.77 -7.39 -12.31
CA MET A 1 -10.91 -7.02 -10.87
C MET A 1 -10.75 -5.50 -10.71
N SER A 2 -11.07 -4.92 -9.55
CA SER A 2 -10.81 -3.49 -9.35
C SER A 2 -9.32 -3.26 -9.08
N ASP A 3 -8.81 -2.07 -9.46
CA ASP A 3 -7.39 -1.69 -9.23
C ASP A 3 -6.97 -1.84 -7.76
N VAL A 4 -7.90 -1.57 -6.83
CA VAL A 4 -7.66 -1.74 -5.39
C VAL A 4 -7.45 -3.21 -5.03
N LEU A 5 -8.32 -4.10 -5.55
CA LEU A 5 -8.21 -5.53 -5.28
C LEU A 5 -6.94 -6.13 -5.90
N ASP A 6 -6.60 -5.72 -7.12
CA ASP A 6 -5.39 -6.17 -7.81
C ASP A 6 -4.13 -5.76 -7.04
N LEU A 7 -4.06 -4.49 -6.59
CA LEU A 7 -2.94 -4.03 -5.75
C LEU A 7 -2.92 -4.74 -4.40
N THR A 8 -4.06 -4.94 -3.75
CA THR A 8 -4.13 -5.67 -2.48
C THR A 8 -3.57 -7.08 -2.62
N CYS A 9 -3.99 -7.80 -3.66
CA CYS A 9 -3.50 -9.15 -3.94
C CYS A 9 -2.00 -9.17 -4.23
N ASP A 10 -1.48 -8.19 -4.98
CA ASP A 10 -0.04 -8.07 -5.23
C ASP A 10 0.75 -7.84 -3.94
N LEU A 11 0.26 -6.97 -3.06
CA LEU A 11 0.88 -6.74 -1.75
C LEU A 11 0.81 -7.97 -0.84
N ILE A 12 -0.28 -8.76 -0.84
CA ILE A 12 -0.40 -9.98 -0.03
C ILE A 12 0.61 -11.04 -0.47
N ARG A 13 0.87 -11.18 -1.77
CA ARG A 13 1.87 -12.14 -2.30
C ARG A 13 3.30 -11.83 -1.84
N ARG A 14 3.55 -10.62 -1.37
CA ARG A 14 4.81 -10.20 -0.75
C ARG A 14 4.68 -10.43 0.74
N ALA A 15 5.37 -11.42 1.28
CA ALA A 15 5.18 -11.86 2.67
C ALA A 15 5.34 -10.70 3.67
N SER A 16 6.37 -9.88 3.51
CA SER A 16 6.67 -8.66 4.28
C SER A 16 6.44 -8.83 5.79
N VAL A 17 6.87 -9.97 6.34
CA VAL A 17 6.80 -10.20 7.79
C VAL A 17 7.79 -9.27 8.47
N THR A 18 7.31 -8.50 9.45
CA THR A 18 8.09 -7.48 10.17
C THR A 18 9.48 -8.00 10.57
N PRO A 19 10.57 -7.27 10.29
CA PRO A 19 10.65 -5.91 9.73
C PRO A 19 10.82 -5.84 8.20
N ALA A 20 10.66 -6.96 7.48
CA ALA A 20 10.90 -7.04 6.05
C ALA A 20 9.82 -6.30 5.24
N ASP A 21 10.24 -5.61 4.15
CA ASP A 21 9.32 -4.98 3.20
C ASP A 21 8.93 -5.91 2.04
N ASP A 22 9.81 -6.80 1.65
CA ASP A 22 9.64 -7.75 0.53
C ASP A 22 9.18 -7.09 -0.78
N GLY A 23 9.56 -5.83 -1.00
CA GLY A 23 9.25 -5.08 -2.21
C GLY A 23 7.85 -4.47 -2.26
N CYS A 24 7.09 -4.46 -1.17
CA CYS A 24 5.80 -3.79 -1.10
C CYS A 24 5.91 -2.30 -1.44
N GLN A 25 6.88 -1.61 -0.83
CA GLN A 25 7.08 -0.18 -1.06
C GLN A 25 7.51 0.15 -2.50
N ALA A 26 8.28 -0.74 -3.14
CA ALA A 26 8.65 -0.56 -4.54
C ALA A 26 7.44 -0.58 -5.48
N VAL A 27 6.50 -1.49 -5.26
CA VAL A 27 5.24 -1.56 -6.02
C VAL A 27 4.40 -0.29 -5.81
N ILE A 28 4.29 0.17 -4.57
CA ILE A 28 3.56 1.40 -4.23
C ILE A 28 4.23 2.62 -4.86
N ALA A 29 5.55 2.76 -4.73
CA ALA A 29 6.33 3.86 -5.30
C ALA A 29 6.19 3.92 -6.83
N GLN A 30 6.23 2.77 -7.51
CA GLN A 30 6.02 2.71 -8.97
C GLN A 30 4.65 3.28 -9.36
N ARG A 31 3.57 2.90 -8.66
CA ARG A 31 2.21 3.38 -8.95
C ARG A 31 2.06 4.87 -8.66
N LEU A 32 2.59 5.33 -7.53
CA LEU A 32 2.52 6.74 -7.14
C LEU A 32 3.36 7.62 -8.08
N SER A 33 4.57 7.20 -8.44
CA SER A 33 5.41 7.92 -9.40
C SER A 33 4.75 8.03 -10.77
N ALA A 34 4.09 6.97 -11.24
CA ALA A 34 3.32 7.00 -12.48
C ALA A 34 2.11 7.96 -12.43
N ALA A 35 1.63 8.30 -11.23
CA ALA A 35 0.59 9.31 -11.00
C ALA A 35 1.16 10.72 -10.77
N GLY A 36 2.49 10.90 -10.76
CA GLY A 36 3.15 12.20 -10.61
C GLY A 36 3.63 12.52 -9.20
N PHE A 37 3.57 11.57 -8.27
CA PHE A 37 4.15 11.75 -6.94
C PHE A 37 5.67 11.71 -6.98
N THR A 38 6.31 12.52 -6.14
CA THR A 38 7.73 12.37 -5.81
C THR A 38 7.86 11.36 -4.68
N CYS A 39 8.60 10.29 -4.92
CA CYS A 39 8.80 9.20 -3.96
C CYS A 39 10.23 9.21 -3.41
N GLU A 40 10.35 9.07 -2.10
CA GLU A 40 11.61 9.05 -1.36
C GLU A 40 11.62 7.82 -0.44
N HIS A 41 12.68 7.00 -0.57
CA HIS A 41 12.89 5.84 0.29
C HIS A 41 13.73 6.25 1.50
N LEU A 42 13.20 6.02 2.69
CA LEU A 42 13.81 6.40 3.96
C LEU A 42 14.02 5.15 4.82
N ARG A 43 15.28 4.86 5.15
CA ARG A 43 15.61 3.72 6.01
C ARG A 43 15.99 4.19 7.41
N PHE A 44 15.34 3.59 8.41
CA PHE A 44 15.64 3.83 9.83
C PHE A 44 15.97 2.48 10.50
N GLY A 45 17.24 2.28 10.81
CA GLY A 45 17.71 0.98 11.31
C GLY A 45 17.54 -0.11 10.26
N ASP A 46 16.75 -1.12 10.56
CA ASP A 46 16.40 -2.24 9.68
C ASP A 46 15.02 -2.09 9.02
N VAL A 47 14.36 -0.95 9.23
CA VAL A 47 13.01 -0.67 8.68
C VAL A 47 13.09 0.26 7.49
N ASP A 48 12.56 -0.18 6.36
CA ASP A 48 12.37 0.64 5.17
C ASP A 48 11.03 1.40 5.25
N ASN A 49 11.06 2.68 4.83
CA ASN A 49 9.88 3.53 4.75
C ASN A 49 9.81 4.20 3.38
N LEU A 50 8.60 4.50 2.96
CA LEU A 50 8.33 5.27 1.74
C LEU A 50 7.64 6.58 2.12
N TRP A 51 8.21 7.69 1.67
CA TRP A 51 7.59 9.00 1.71
C TRP A 51 7.26 9.44 0.29
N ALA A 52 6.00 9.73 0.01
CA ALA A 52 5.55 10.13 -1.31
C ALA A 52 4.70 11.41 -1.19
N THR A 53 4.95 12.39 -2.05
CA THR A 53 4.26 13.68 -2.02
C THR A 53 3.83 14.14 -3.40
N HIS A 54 2.70 14.84 -3.45
CA HIS A 54 2.23 15.57 -4.62
C HIS A 54 1.61 16.91 -4.19
N GLY A 55 1.88 17.98 -4.95
CA GLY A 55 1.38 19.32 -4.65
C GLY A 55 2.32 20.14 -3.76
N ASP A 56 1.85 21.31 -3.34
CA ASP A 56 2.63 22.29 -2.58
C ASP A 56 1.95 22.66 -1.26
N ALA A 57 2.65 22.39 -0.15
CA ALA A 57 2.17 22.71 1.19
C ALA A 57 1.93 24.23 1.42
N ALA A 58 2.58 25.11 0.64
CA ALA A 58 2.36 26.54 0.72
C ALA A 58 1.04 26.99 0.07
N SER A 59 0.45 26.15 -0.79
CA SER A 59 -0.78 26.48 -1.53
C SER A 59 -2.07 26.09 -0.82
N GLY A 60 -1.99 25.39 0.32
CA GLY A 60 -3.16 24.91 1.06
C GLY A 60 -2.83 23.83 2.11
N PRO A 61 -3.83 23.13 2.64
CA PRO A 61 -3.62 22.13 3.67
C PRO A 61 -2.83 20.92 3.17
N THR A 62 -2.20 20.21 4.10
CA THR A 62 -1.56 18.91 3.83
C THR A 62 -2.45 17.78 4.33
N LEU A 63 -2.80 16.85 3.44
CA LEU A 63 -3.44 15.58 3.79
C LEU A 63 -2.36 14.50 3.90
N VAL A 64 -2.29 13.83 5.04
CA VAL A 64 -1.38 12.70 5.25
C VAL A 64 -2.17 11.41 5.26
N LEU A 65 -1.80 10.47 4.38
CA LEU A 65 -2.29 9.10 4.38
C LEU A 65 -1.19 8.22 4.97
N LEU A 66 -1.44 7.64 6.14
CA LEU A 66 -0.46 6.84 6.87
C LEU A 66 -0.89 5.37 6.93
N GLY A 67 0.04 4.48 6.61
CA GLY A 67 -0.18 3.04 6.70
C GLY A 67 1.14 2.27 6.74
N HIS A 68 1.04 0.97 6.97
CA HIS A 68 2.16 0.05 6.95
C HIS A 68 1.94 -1.10 5.96
N THR A 69 3.01 -1.66 5.44
CA THR A 69 3.01 -2.79 4.50
C THR A 69 3.46 -4.10 5.13
N ASP A 70 4.17 -4.01 6.25
CA ASP A 70 4.59 -5.18 7.00
C ASP A 70 3.41 -5.84 7.73
N VAL A 71 3.58 -7.10 8.03
CA VAL A 71 2.56 -7.94 8.68
C VAL A 71 3.17 -8.76 9.81
N VAL A 72 2.34 -9.12 10.79
CA VAL A 72 2.73 -10.07 11.82
C VAL A 72 2.91 -11.48 11.22
N PRO A 73 3.73 -12.36 11.82
CA PRO A 73 3.85 -13.74 11.39
C PRO A 73 2.48 -14.41 11.23
N PRO A 74 2.28 -15.25 10.21
CA PRO A 74 0.96 -15.87 9.95
C PRO A 74 0.55 -16.91 11.00
N GLY A 75 1.47 -17.39 11.82
CA GLY A 75 1.24 -18.53 12.69
C GLY A 75 1.33 -19.87 11.94
N PRO A 76 0.87 -20.97 12.55
CA PRO A 76 1.00 -22.28 11.96
C PRO A 76 0.15 -22.41 10.68
N ARG A 77 0.73 -23.01 9.64
CA ARG A 77 0.08 -23.17 8.31
C ARG A 77 -1.25 -23.90 8.38
N GLU A 78 -1.35 -24.89 9.25
CA GLU A 78 -2.55 -25.72 9.46
C GLU A 78 -3.73 -24.96 10.06
N ALA A 79 -3.51 -23.76 10.62
CA ALA A 79 -4.57 -22.88 11.07
C ALA A 79 -5.23 -22.08 9.92
N TRP A 80 -4.69 -22.17 8.70
CA TRP A 80 -5.18 -21.48 7.53
C TRP A 80 -5.86 -22.45 6.55
N ALA A 81 -7.04 -22.08 6.09
CA ALA A 81 -7.75 -22.83 5.04
C ALA A 81 -7.08 -22.70 3.65
N SER A 82 -6.33 -21.61 3.42
CA SER A 82 -5.52 -21.36 2.22
C SER A 82 -4.15 -20.84 2.62
N ASP A 83 -3.20 -20.72 1.67
CA ASP A 83 -1.90 -20.13 1.96
C ASP A 83 -2.06 -18.65 2.38
N PRO A 84 -1.51 -18.21 3.53
CA PRO A 84 -1.64 -16.84 4.00
C PRO A 84 -1.07 -15.78 3.03
N PHE A 85 -0.13 -16.14 2.17
CA PHE A 85 0.49 -15.25 1.19
C PHE A 85 0.07 -15.53 -0.27
N ALA A 86 -0.88 -16.44 -0.48
CA ALA A 86 -1.57 -16.62 -1.74
C ALA A 86 -3.02 -16.11 -1.60
N PRO A 87 -3.30 -14.84 -2.01
CA PRO A 87 -4.62 -14.24 -1.81
C PRO A 87 -5.70 -15.04 -2.52
N GLU A 88 -6.76 -15.36 -1.82
CA GLU A 88 -7.89 -16.14 -2.32
C GLU A 88 -9.20 -15.41 -2.05
N ILE A 89 -10.08 -15.38 -3.05
CA ILE A 89 -11.43 -14.82 -2.91
C ILE A 89 -12.42 -15.96 -2.82
N ARG A 90 -13.15 -16.03 -1.70
CA ARG A 90 -14.22 -16.98 -1.46
C ARG A 90 -15.49 -16.22 -1.07
N ASP A 91 -16.57 -16.47 -1.76
CA ASP A 91 -17.88 -15.85 -1.49
C ASP A 91 -17.81 -14.30 -1.37
N GLY A 92 -16.98 -13.67 -2.21
CA GLY A 92 -16.81 -12.22 -2.23
C GLY A 92 -15.89 -11.66 -1.12
N VAL A 93 -15.27 -12.52 -0.31
CA VAL A 93 -14.34 -12.13 0.77
C VAL A 93 -12.90 -12.50 0.38
N LEU A 94 -11.99 -11.54 0.48
CA LEU A 94 -10.57 -11.73 0.25
C LEU A 94 -9.89 -12.27 1.52
N TYR A 95 -9.22 -13.41 1.38
CA TYR A 95 -8.43 -14.05 2.43
C TYR A 95 -6.94 -13.92 2.15
N GLY A 96 -6.17 -13.60 3.18
CA GLY A 96 -4.71 -13.51 3.13
C GLY A 96 -4.16 -12.73 4.32
N ARG A 97 -2.89 -13.01 4.71
CA ARG A 97 -2.24 -12.27 5.79
C ARG A 97 -2.05 -10.80 5.38
N GLY A 98 -2.52 -9.88 6.22
CA GLY A 98 -2.46 -8.45 5.97
C GLY A 98 -3.60 -7.92 5.08
N ALA A 99 -4.55 -8.75 4.63
CA ALA A 99 -5.68 -8.28 3.82
C ALA A 99 -6.46 -7.16 4.52
N ALA A 100 -6.80 -7.33 5.81
CA ALA A 100 -7.51 -6.34 6.62
C ALA A 100 -6.57 -5.36 7.34
N ASP A 101 -5.39 -5.82 7.78
CA ASP A 101 -4.42 -5.05 8.55
C ASP A 101 -3.03 -5.13 7.89
N MET A 102 -2.63 -4.16 7.02
CA MET A 102 -3.58 -3.19 6.48
C MET A 102 -3.36 -2.97 4.96
N LYS A 103 -2.92 -4.04 4.23
CA LYS A 103 -2.62 -3.96 2.79
C LYS A 103 -3.82 -3.54 1.94
N GLY A 104 -5.04 -3.94 2.33
CA GLY A 104 -6.27 -3.50 1.66
C GLY A 104 -6.50 -2.00 1.79
N SER A 105 -6.32 -1.43 2.98
CA SER A 105 -6.43 0.00 3.22
C SER A 105 -5.33 0.79 2.51
N VAL A 106 -4.08 0.28 2.54
CA VAL A 106 -2.96 0.88 1.80
C VAL A 106 -3.25 0.91 0.30
N ALA A 107 -3.70 -0.20 -0.27
CA ALA A 107 -4.09 -0.25 -1.68
C ALA A 107 -5.20 0.76 -2.00
N ALA A 108 -6.22 0.85 -1.15
CA ALA A 108 -7.33 1.78 -1.35
C ALA A 108 -6.87 3.24 -1.39
N PHE A 109 -6.06 3.70 -0.43
CA PHE A 109 -5.63 5.09 -0.46
C PHE A 109 -4.57 5.38 -1.55
N VAL A 110 -3.72 4.44 -1.91
CA VAL A 110 -2.77 4.59 -3.02
C VAL A 110 -3.51 4.78 -4.35
N ILE A 111 -4.52 3.95 -4.60
CA ILE A 111 -5.34 4.07 -5.83
C ILE A 111 -6.15 5.38 -5.81
N ALA A 112 -6.80 5.71 -4.68
CA ALA A 112 -7.59 6.93 -4.54
C ALA A 112 -6.73 8.19 -4.73
N ALA A 113 -5.56 8.27 -4.11
CA ALA A 113 -4.63 9.38 -4.27
C ALA A 113 -4.17 9.53 -5.72
N GLY A 114 -3.80 8.44 -6.38
CA GLY A 114 -3.42 8.46 -7.80
C GLY A 114 -4.56 8.89 -8.72
N GLN A 115 -5.78 8.45 -8.47
CA GLN A 115 -6.96 8.88 -9.24
C GLN A 115 -7.26 10.36 -9.03
N PHE A 116 -7.21 10.83 -7.77
CA PHE A 116 -7.45 12.23 -7.44
C PHE A 116 -6.45 13.15 -8.15
N VAL A 117 -5.16 12.86 -8.07
CA VAL A 117 -4.11 13.68 -8.69
C VAL A 117 -4.24 13.71 -10.22
N ARG A 118 -4.59 12.59 -10.85
CA ARG A 118 -4.86 12.57 -12.30
C ARG A 118 -6.06 13.43 -12.68
N ALA A 119 -7.12 13.43 -11.87
CA ALA A 119 -8.31 14.25 -12.10
C ALA A 119 -8.08 15.73 -11.75
N HIS A 120 -7.20 16.00 -10.78
CA HIS A 120 -6.95 17.33 -10.24
C HIS A 120 -5.44 17.64 -10.14
N PRO A 121 -4.70 17.68 -11.26
CA PRO A 121 -3.23 17.81 -11.24
C PRO A 121 -2.72 19.13 -10.64
N ARG A 122 -3.59 20.14 -10.54
CA ARG A 122 -3.29 21.45 -9.96
C ARG A 122 -4.16 21.72 -8.72
N HIS A 123 -4.35 20.72 -7.88
CA HIS A 123 -5.06 20.90 -6.60
C HIS A 123 -4.27 21.81 -5.66
N ALA A 124 -4.97 22.51 -4.77
CA ALA A 124 -4.34 23.26 -3.69
C ALA A 124 -3.86 22.32 -2.58
N GLY A 125 -2.79 22.71 -1.88
CA GLY A 125 -2.23 21.94 -0.80
C GLY A 125 -1.39 20.74 -1.25
N ARG A 126 -1.10 19.83 -0.33
CA ARG A 126 -0.22 18.69 -0.55
C ARG A 126 -0.85 17.38 -0.03
N ILE A 127 -0.66 16.33 -0.76
CA ILE A 127 -0.93 14.95 -0.32
C ILE A 127 0.42 14.27 -0.09
#